data_889861cabfe265298a3279f9ea69d198
#
_entry.id   889861cabfe265298a3279f9ea69d198
#
_cell.length_a   1.000
_cell.length_b   1.000
_cell.length_c   1.000
_cell.angle_alpha   90.00
_cell.angle_beta   90.00
_cell.angle_gamma   90.00
#
_symmetry.space_group_name_H-M   'P 1'
#
loop_
_entity.id
_entity.type
_entity.pdbx_description
1 polymer ?
#
loop_
_entity_poly.entity_id
_entity_poly.type
_entity_poly.pdbx_seq_one_letter_code
_entity_poly.pdbx_strand_id
1 'polypeptide(L)'
;SLGQPGLLLVLADMEEAFDHGRPGVGQLLLELVDRPVTSLDLLERRFRPRLIYERSEGGGRRLEGLPERKGPARGAGSPREEIETDGVRFAVDVEAGPKTGFFLDQRRNRGIVRGLAEGKTVLDGFCAAGGFGLYALAGGAKCVLAIDASRPAVETARANAALNGVSGRWEGEAEDLFQALRNLRDVGRRFDLVILDPPSFARSREGREGALRGYRDINRMGLSVLTPGGLLATSSCTQLIDVAKWKEALRD
;
A
#
# COMPACT_ATOMS: atom_id res chain seq x y z
N SER A 1 -8.74 27.34 19.94
CA SER A 1 -8.20 27.16 18.57
C SER A 1 -7.47 25.82 18.52
N LEU A 2 -8.11 24.82 17.97
CA LEU A 2 -7.49 23.54 17.68
C LEU A 2 -6.50 23.81 16.53
N GLY A 3 -5.20 23.66 16.81
CA GLY A 3 -4.16 23.80 15.80
C GLY A 3 -4.43 22.83 14.66
N GLN A 4 -4.39 23.33 13.43
CA GLN A 4 -4.47 22.46 12.25
C GLN A 4 -3.32 21.44 12.30
N PRO A 5 -3.59 20.17 12.04
CA PRO A 5 -2.51 19.19 11.94
C PRO A 5 -1.53 19.64 10.86
N GLY A 6 -0.25 19.68 11.20
CA GLY A 6 0.78 20.13 10.26
C GLY A 6 0.86 19.18 9.06
N LEU A 7 0.78 19.74 7.85
CA LEU A 7 0.89 18.96 6.62
C LEU A 7 2.32 18.42 6.47
N LEU A 8 2.44 17.11 6.31
CA LEU A 8 3.67 16.42 5.90
C LEU A 8 3.60 16.13 4.40
N LEU A 9 4.61 16.55 3.64
CA LEU A 9 4.75 16.24 2.24
C LEU A 9 5.95 15.32 2.01
N VAL A 10 5.74 14.23 1.33
CA VAL A 10 6.78 13.26 0.97
C VAL A 10 7.06 13.38 -0.52
N LEU A 11 8.32 13.60 -0.86
CA LEU A 11 8.83 13.54 -2.22
C LEU A 11 9.42 12.15 -2.43
N ALA A 12 8.72 11.29 -3.15
CA ALA A 12 9.28 10.08 -3.74
C ALA A 12 9.79 10.40 -5.14
N ASP A 13 10.60 9.53 -5.74
CA ASP A 13 11.07 9.70 -7.12
C ASP A 13 9.89 10.04 -8.03
N MET A 14 9.90 11.26 -8.56
CA MET A 14 8.77 11.84 -9.28
C MET A 14 8.49 11.19 -10.64
N GLU A 15 9.36 10.32 -11.15
CA GLU A 15 9.18 9.64 -12.43
C GLU A 15 8.00 8.66 -12.43
N GLU A 16 7.69 8.00 -11.30
CA GLU A 16 6.53 7.11 -11.22
C GLU A 16 5.17 7.85 -11.12
N ALA A 17 5.19 9.13 -10.74
CA ALA A 17 3.97 9.91 -10.52
C ALA A 17 3.43 10.62 -11.78
N PHE A 18 4.23 10.76 -12.85
CA PHE A 18 3.90 11.57 -14.02
C PHE A 18 3.26 10.81 -15.19
N ASP A 19 3.16 9.48 -15.15
CA ASP A 19 2.64 8.69 -16.29
C ASP A 19 1.10 8.58 -16.36
N HIS A 20 0.36 9.39 -15.61
CA HIS A 20 -1.11 9.39 -15.65
C HIS A 20 -1.73 10.71 -16.16
N GLY A 21 -1.23 11.21 -17.32
CA GLY A 21 -2.01 12.03 -18.26
C GLY A 21 -2.84 13.18 -17.70
N ARG A 22 -2.42 13.90 -16.65
CA ARG A 22 -3.06 15.15 -16.23
C ARG A 22 -2.22 16.34 -16.68
N PRO A 23 -2.66 17.15 -17.68
CA PRO A 23 -2.03 18.41 -17.99
C PRO A 23 -2.35 19.40 -16.86
N GLY A 24 -1.37 19.89 -16.16
CA GLY A 24 -1.60 20.94 -15.16
C GLY A 24 -0.41 21.33 -14.31
N VAL A 25 0.57 20.48 -14.12
CA VAL A 25 1.74 20.80 -13.30
C VAL A 25 2.90 21.35 -14.13
N GLY A 26 3.04 20.92 -15.38
CA GLY A 26 4.10 21.41 -16.28
C GLY A 26 3.91 22.85 -16.75
N GLN A 27 2.69 23.36 -16.81
CA GLN A 27 2.39 24.72 -17.27
C GLN A 27 2.63 25.80 -16.19
N LEU A 28 2.62 25.44 -14.91
CA LEU A 28 2.93 26.36 -13.81
C LEU A 28 4.44 26.64 -13.65
N LEU A 29 5.28 25.86 -14.32
CA LEU A 29 6.76 25.97 -14.24
C LEU A 29 7.34 27.03 -15.19
N LEU A 30 6.56 27.58 -16.13
CA LEU A 30 7.06 28.48 -17.17
C LEU A 30 6.88 29.97 -16.89
N GLU A 31 6.19 30.39 -15.83
CA GLU A 31 5.88 31.81 -15.60
C GLU A 31 6.71 32.54 -14.53
N LEU A 32 7.80 31.94 -14.03
CA LEU A 32 8.63 32.58 -12.98
C LEU A 32 10.08 32.80 -13.46
N VAL A 33 10.26 33.81 -14.31
CA VAL A 33 11.51 34.15 -14.97
C VAL A 33 12.32 35.18 -14.19
N ASP A 34 12.60 35.07 -12.92
CA ASP A 34 13.66 35.92 -12.34
C ASP A 34 14.43 35.36 -11.12
N ARG A 35 14.06 34.18 -10.63
CA ARG A 35 14.88 33.35 -9.76
C ARG A 35 14.51 31.90 -10.01
N PRO A 36 15.46 30.94 -10.05
CA PRO A 36 15.11 29.54 -10.15
C PRO A 36 14.33 29.12 -8.90
N VAL A 37 13.00 29.18 -8.99
CA VAL A 37 12.12 28.68 -7.94
C VAL A 37 12.24 27.17 -7.97
N THR A 38 12.78 26.58 -6.93
CA THR A 38 12.90 25.13 -6.84
C THR A 38 11.54 24.51 -6.64
N SER A 39 11.36 23.23 -7.02
CA SER A 39 10.14 22.47 -6.73
C SER A 39 9.80 22.53 -5.24
N LEU A 40 10.79 22.56 -4.34
CA LEU A 40 10.61 22.70 -2.90
C LEU A 40 9.96 24.03 -2.51
N ASP A 41 10.36 25.13 -3.13
CA ASP A 41 9.79 26.45 -2.86
C ASP A 41 8.31 26.52 -3.29
N LEU A 42 7.98 25.89 -4.41
CA LEU A 42 6.60 25.80 -4.88
C LEU A 42 5.72 24.97 -3.93
N LEU A 43 6.23 23.82 -3.47
CA LEU A 43 5.54 22.97 -2.53
C LEU A 43 5.35 23.67 -1.18
N GLU A 44 6.36 24.35 -0.69
CA GLU A 44 6.28 25.13 0.56
C GLU A 44 5.25 26.24 0.46
N ARG A 45 5.26 27.03 -0.63
CA ARG A 45 4.29 28.11 -0.87
C ARG A 45 2.86 27.58 -1.02
N ARG A 46 2.67 26.45 -1.73
CA ARG A 46 1.34 25.91 -2.06
C ARG A 46 0.69 25.21 -0.88
N PHE A 47 1.46 24.41 -0.14
CA PHE A 47 0.93 23.51 0.89
C PHE A 47 1.28 23.94 2.31
N ARG A 48 2.30 24.80 2.50
CA ARG A 48 2.79 25.25 3.83
C ARG A 48 3.03 24.06 4.77
N PRO A 49 3.71 23.01 4.33
CA PRO A 49 3.93 21.81 5.14
C PRO A 49 4.86 22.14 6.31
N ARG A 50 4.65 21.48 7.46
CA ARG A 50 5.61 21.57 8.58
C ARG A 50 6.95 20.91 8.27
N LEU A 51 6.91 19.90 7.39
CA LEU A 51 8.08 19.11 6.98
C LEU A 51 7.90 18.65 5.53
N ILE A 52 8.93 18.84 4.72
CA ILE A 52 9.10 18.18 3.42
C ILE A 52 10.23 17.17 3.62
N TYR A 53 9.90 15.88 3.45
CA TYR A 53 10.85 14.79 3.63
C TYR A 53 11.20 14.20 2.27
N GLU A 54 12.50 14.14 1.94
CA GLU A 54 13.00 13.56 0.70
C GLU A 54 13.30 12.07 0.90
N ARG A 55 12.78 11.26 -0.01
CA ARG A 55 13.10 9.83 -0.14
C ARG A 55 13.48 9.55 -1.59
N SER A 56 14.72 9.75 -1.89
CA SER A 56 15.30 9.58 -3.23
C SER A 56 16.39 8.50 -3.18
N GLU A 57 16.00 7.32 -2.69
CA GLU A 57 16.83 6.13 -2.54
C GLU A 57 16.48 5.13 -3.64
N GLY A 58 16.88 5.35 -4.87
CA GLY A 58 16.48 4.48 -5.98
C GLY A 58 17.58 4.17 -6.99
N GLY A 59 17.45 3.01 -7.65
CA GLY A 59 18.39 2.60 -8.70
C GLY A 59 18.45 3.58 -9.87
N GLY A 60 17.35 4.28 -10.19
CA GLY A 60 17.28 5.31 -11.24
C GLY A 60 18.28 6.44 -10.99
N ARG A 61 18.34 6.97 -9.78
CA ARG A 61 19.29 8.05 -9.43
C ARG A 61 20.75 7.62 -9.58
N ARG A 62 21.08 6.37 -9.22
CA ARG A 62 22.44 5.84 -9.43
C ARG A 62 22.79 5.74 -10.92
N LEU A 63 21.84 5.36 -11.76
CA LEU A 63 22.04 5.28 -13.22
C LEU A 63 22.28 6.66 -13.83
N GLU A 64 21.68 7.71 -13.27
CA GLU A 64 21.87 9.11 -13.69
C GLU A 64 23.05 9.80 -13.00
N GLY A 65 23.79 9.10 -12.14
CA GLY A 65 24.93 9.68 -11.40
C GLY A 65 24.49 10.68 -10.30
N LEU A 66 23.22 10.65 -9.88
CA LEU A 66 22.68 11.51 -8.84
C LEU A 66 22.88 10.90 -7.45
N PRO A 67 23.20 11.71 -6.42
CA PRO A 67 23.35 11.21 -5.06
C PRO A 67 22.00 10.75 -4.49
N GLU A 68 22.00 9.62 -3.80
CA GLU A 68 20.86 9.21 -2.99
C GLU A 68 20.66 10.18 -1.83
N ARG A 69 19.39 10.51 -1.54
CA ARG A 69 19.02 11.39 -0.44
C ARG A 69 17.85 10.82 0.35
N LYS A 70 17.98 10.89 1.67
CA LYS A 70 16.93 10.55 2.61
C LYS A 70 17.01 11.48 3.81
N GLY A 71 15.93 12.20 4.10
CA GLY A 71 15.88 13.10 5.23
C GLY A 71 15.04 14.35 5.00
N PRO A 72 15.00 15.25 5.99
CA PRO A 72 14.33 16.53 5.87
C PRO A 72 14.92 17.39 4.75
N ALA A 73 14.13 17.77 3.77
CA ALA A 73 14.51 18.71 2.71
C ALA A 73 14.15 20.15 3.11
N ARG A 74 13.05 20.35 3.84
CA ARG A 74 12.60 21.63 4.40
C ARG A 74 11.82 21.40 5.69
N GLY A 75 11.84 22.39 6.60
CA GLY A 75 11.12 22.33 7.85
C GLY A 75 11.75 21.40 8.88
N ALA A 76 11.00 21.08 9.93
CA ALA A 76 11.44 20.23 11.03
C ALA A 76 10.25 19.46 11.62
N GLY A 77 10.54 18.35 12.29
CA GLY A 77 9.54 17.54 12.98
C GLY A 77 9.73 16.04 12.78
N SER A 78 8.83 15.26 13.35
CA SER A 78 8.82 13.80 13.20
C SER A 78 8.46 13.40 11.78
N PRO A 79 9.13 12.41 11.18
CA PRO A 79 8.70 11.78 9.94
C PRO A 79 7.49 10.85 10.12
N ARG A 80 7.00 10.71 11.36
CA ARG A 80 5.80 9.93 11.68
C ARG A 80 4.60 10.84 11.76
N GLU A 81 3.50 10.39 11.16
CA GLU A 81 2.25 11.15 11.09
C GLU A 81 1.05 10.20 11.19
N GLU A 82 -0.04 10.68 11.73
CA GLU A 82 -1.33 10.02 11.64
C GLU A 82 -2.08 10.61 10.45
N ILE A 83 -2.52 9.76 9.53
CA ILE A 83 -3.36 10.13 8.41
C ILE A 83 -4.74 9.50 8.55
N GLU A 84 -5.74 10.16 8.00
CA GLU A 84 -7.09 9.62 7.88
C GLU A 84 -7.49 9.55 6.41
N THR A 85 -8.05 8.43 5.99
CA THR A 85 -8.58 8.24 4.65
C THR A 85 -9.89 7.45 4.73
N ASP A 86 -10.97 8.06 4.23
CA ASP A 86 -12.33 7.49 4.25
C ASP A 86 -12.82 7.09 5.67
N GLY A 87 -12.40 7.84 6.71
CA GLY A 87 -12.76 7.58 8.10
C GLY A 87 -11.95 6.45 8.77
N VAL A 88 -10.87 5.98 8.13
CA VAL A 88 -9.93 5.01 8.71
C VAL A 88 -8.60 5.70 8.97
N ARG A 89 -8.08 5.57 10.19
CA ARG A 89 -6.83 6.21 10.63
C ARG A 89 -5.65 5.25 10.53
N PHE A 90 -4.49 5.80 10.13
CA PHE A 90 -3.25 5.07 9.99
C PHE A 90 -2.08 5.86 10.56
N ALA A 91 -1.28 5.24 11.39
CA ALA A 91 0.06 5.72 11.73
C ALA A 91 0.99 5.40 10.55
N VAL A 92 1.61 6.43 10.00
CA VAL A 92 2.49 6.36 8.83
C VAL A 92 3.88 6.83 9.24
N ASP A 93 4.89 6.07 8.88
CA ASP A 93 6.30 6.44 9.03
C ASP A 93 6.91 6.64 7.64
N VAL A 94 7.13 7.90 7.26
CA VAL A 94 7.66 8.22 5.93
C VAL A 94 9.14 7.92 5.81
N GLU A 95 9.85 7.73 6.91
CA GLU A 95 11.27 7.37 6.94
C GLU A 95 11.49 5.86 6.84
N ALA A 96 10.76 5.07 7.63
CA ALA A 96 10.95 3.63 7.72
C ALA A 96 9.90 2.82 6.95
N GLY A 97 8.77 3.43 6.62
CA GLY A 97 7.67 2.75 5.93
C GLY A 97 7.97 2.44 4.45
N PRO A 98 7.17 1.58 3.82
CA PRO A 98 7.31 1.23 2.41
C PRO A 98 7.01 2.45 1.52
N LYS A 99 7.73 2.61 0.41
CA LYS A 99 7.58 3.74 -0.52
C LYS A 99 7.55 5.08 0.22
N THR A 100 6.41 5.77 0.19
CA THR A 100 6.15 7.05 0.87
C THR A 100 5.56 6.89 2.28
N GLY A 101 5.65 5.69 2.84
CA GLY A 101 5.10 5.33 4.16
C GLY A 101 3.74 4.66 4.09
N PHE A 102 2.98 4.84 3.01
CA PHE A 102 1.65 4.25 2.83
C PHE A 102 1.29 4.12 1.33
N PHE A 103 0.57 3.07 0.96
CA PHE A 103 0.12 2.81 -0.42
C PHE A 103 -1.16 3.59 -0.73
N LEU A 104 -1.05 4.85 -1.14
CA LEU A 104 -2.20 5.71 -1.46
C LEU A 104 -2.97 5.27 -2.71
N ASP A 105 -2.29 4.66 -3.67
CA ASP A 105 -2.83 4.14 -4.93
C ASP A 105 -3.95 3.11 -4.72
N GLN A 106 -3.89 2.33 -3.64
CA GLN A 106 -4.89 1.30 -3.31
C GLN A 106 -6.17 1.86 -2.65
N ARG A 107 -6.31 3.17 -2.44
CA ARG A 107 -7.47 3.78 -1.76
C ARG A 107 -8.81 3.34 -2.37
N ARG A 108 -8.92 3.39 -3.72
CA ARG A 108 -10.15 3.00 -4.41
C ARG A 108 -10.47 1.51 -4.21
N ASN A 109 -9.47 0.65 -4.31
CA ASN A 109 -9.63 -0.79 -4.13
C ASN A 109 -10.02 -1.13 -2.69
N ARG A 110 -9.45 -0.45 -1.69
CA ARG A 110 -9.88 -0.58 -0.29
C ARG A 110 -11.33 -0.16 -0.10
N GLY A 111 -11.78 0.91 -0.76
CA GLY A 111 -13.19 1.33 -0.74
C GLY A 111 -14.13 0.27 -1.30
N ILE A 112 -13.74 -0.44 -2.38
CA ILE A 112 -14.50 -1.57 -2.94
C ILE A 112 -14.58 -2.72 -1.93
N VAL A 113 -13.45 -3.11 -1.33
CA VAL A 113 -13.38 -4.15 -0.29
C VAL A 113 -14.28 -3.80 0.90
N ARG A 114 -14.26 -2.54 1.35
CA ARG A 114 -15.15 -2.03 2.40
C ARG A 114 -16.62 -2.30 2.09
N GLY A 115 -17.05 -2.02 0.86
CA GLY A 115 -18.46 -2.25 0.43
C GLY A 115 -18.86 -3.72 0.33
N LEU A 116 -17.88 -4.63 0.24
CA LEU A 116 -18.11 -6.08 0.13
C LEU A 116 -18.01 -6.82 1.47
N ALA A 117 -17.57 -6.15 2.55
CA ALA A 117 -17.10 -6.80 3.77
C ALA A 117 -18.17 -7.03 4.84
N GLU A 118 -19.37 -6.44 4.72
CA GLU A 118 -20.40 -6.52 5.74
C GLU A 118 -20.72 -7.97 6.13
N GLY A 119 -20.64 -8.26 7.42
CA GLY A 119 -20.94 -9.56 8.01
C GLY A 119 -19.97 -10.68 7.66
N LYS A 120 -18.84 -10.40 6.98
CA LYS A 120 -17.91 -11.42 6.48
C LYS A 120 -16.74 -11.67 7.44
N THR A 121 -16.24 -12.91 7.40
CA THR A 121 -14.90 -13.26 7.89
C THR A 121 -13.90 -13.01 6.77
N VAL A 122 -12.82 -12.28 7.06
CA VAL A 122 -11.89 -11.77 6.04
C VAL A 122 -10.48 -12.27 6.29
N LEU A 123 -9.78 -12.70 5.24
CA LEU A 123 -8.34 -12.91 5.20
C LEU A 123 -7.70 -11.76 4.41
N ASP A 124 -6.78 -11.02 5.05
CA ASP A 124 -5.98 -9.96 4.43
C ASP A 124 -4.54 -10.45 4.26
N GLY A 125 -4.23 -11.02 3.10
CA GLY A 125 -2.91 -11.53 2.76
C GLY A 125 -2.01 -10.46 2.15
N PHE A 126 -0.74 -10.41 2.58
CA PHE A 126 0.21 -9.32 2.32
C PHE A 126 -0.28 -8.01 2.91
N CYS A 127 -0.72 -8.04 4.15
CA CYS A 127 -1.49 -6.98 4.78
C CYS A 127 -0.73 -5.65 4.95
N ALA A 128 0.62 -5.65 4.90
CA ALA A 128 1.45 -4.48 5.14
C ALA A 128 1.01 -3.74 6.43
N ALA A 129 0.60 -2.46 6.33
CA ALA A 129 0.10 -1.67 7.45
C ALA A 129 -1.39 -1.94 7.80
N GLY A 130 -1.99 -3.02 7.28
CA GLY A 130 -3.38 -3.42 7.54
C GLY A 130 -4.43 -2.66 6.72
N GLY A 131 -4.02 -2.07 5.59
CA GLY A 131 -4.88 -1.18 4.81
C GLY A 131 -6.21 -1.79 4.39
N PHE A 132 -6.21 -2.97 3.79
CA PHE A 132 -7.42 -3.65 3.33
C PHE A 132 -8.26 -4.20 4.49
N GLY A 133 -7.61 -4.86 5.45
CA GLY A 133 -8.28 -5.44 6.61
C GLY A 133 -9.02 -4.39 7.45
N LEU A 134 -8.41 -3.23 7.67
CA LEU A 134 -9.03 -2.13 8.41
C LEU A 134 -10.21 -1.51 7.66
N TYR A 135 -10.12 -1.36 6.34
CA TYR A 135 -11.26 -0.95 5.54
C TYR A 135 -12.39 -1.99 5.54
N ALA A 136 -12.06 -3.29 5.54
CA ALA A 136 -13.05 -4.35 5.69
C ALA A 136 -13.77 -4.26 7.05
N LEU A 137 -13.03 -4.03 8.15
CA LEU A 137 -13.61 -3.83 9.49
C LEU A 137 -14.49 -2.58 9.56
N ALA A 138 -14.08 -1.48 8.93
CA ALA A 138 -14.89 -0.28 8.79
C ALA A 138 -16.14 -0.49 7.92
N GLY A 139 -16.13 -1.49 7.04
CA GLY A 139 -17.26 -1.95 6.23
C GLY A 139 -18.13 -3.00 6.90
N GLY A 140 -17.95 -3.27 8.20
CA GLY A 140 -18.79 -4.21 8.95
C GLY A 140 -18.34 -5.67 8.91
N ALA A 141 -17.07 -5.97 8.54
CA ALA A 141 -16.53 -7.31 8.66
C ALA A 141 -16.64 -7.82 10.10
N LYS A 142 -16.97 -9.11 10.26
CA LYS A 142 -17.02 -9.76 11.59
C LYS A 142 -15.66 -9.80 12.23
N CYS A 143 -14.67 -10.28 11.49
CA CYS A 143 -13.28 -10.34 11.92
C CYS A 143 -12.36 -10.36 10.70
N VAL A 144 -11.09 -10.01 10.94
CA VAL A 144 -10.00 -10.05 9.96
C VAL A 144 -8.85 -10.86 10.54
N LEU A 145 -8.34 -11.82 9.77
CA LEU A 145 -7.01 -12.38 9.92
C LEU A 145 -6.09 -11.70 8.90
N ALA A 146 -5.08 -10.99 9.38
CA ALA A 146 -4.10 -10.29 8.57
C ALA A 146 -2.76 -11.01 8.61
N ILE A 147 -2.17 -11.30 7.45
CA ILE A 147 -0.92 -12.06 7.34
C ILE A 147 0.08 -11.30 6.48
N ASP A 148 1.30 -11.17 6.98
CA ASP A 148 2.45 -10.63 6.23
C ASP A 148 3.74 -11.32 6.70
N ALA A 149 4.68 -11.53 5.80
CA ALA A 149 5.98 -12.09 6.17
C ALA A 149 6.82 -11.14 7.06
N SER A 150 6.54 -9.83 6.99
CA SER A 150 7.23 -8.80 7.76
C SER A 150 6.59 -8.62 9.13
N ARG A 151 7.26 -9.07 10.19
CA ARG A 151 6.83 -8.82 11.58
C ARG A 151 6.61 -7.33 11.87
N PRO A 152 7.51 -6.40 11.47
CA PRO A 152 7.26 -4.96 11.66
C PRO A 152 6.00 -4.46 10.94
N ALA A 153 5.65 -5.00 9.77
CA ALA A 153 4.42 -4.66 9.07
C ALA A 153 3.18 -5.09 9.87
N VAL A 154 3.18 -6.33 10.38
CA VAL A 154 2.09 -6.85 11.23
C VAL A 154 1.95 -6.04 12.53
N GLU A 155 3.07 -5.64 13.15
CA GLU A 155 3.04 -4.78 14.34
C GLU A 155 2.45 -3.38 14.03
N THR A 156 2.80 -2.81 12.88
CA THR A 156 2.19 -1.56 12.41
C THR A 156 0.69 -1.73 12.17
N ALA A 157 0.28 -2.81 11.52
CA ALA A 157 -1.13 -3.11 11.28
C ALA A 157 -1.91 -3.30 12.59
N ARG A 158 -1.30 -3.96 13.58
CA ARG A 158 -1.87 -4.11 14.94
C ARG A 158 -2.06 -2.76 15.63
N ALA A 159 -1.06 -1.89 15.57
CA ALA A 159 -1.16 -0.53 16.12
C ALA A 159 -2.27 0.27 15.42
N ASN A 160 -2.40 0.13 14.10
CA ASN A 160 -3.47 0.76 13.33
C ASN A 160 -4.86 0.17 13.68
N ALA A 161 -4.96 -1.12 13.98
CA ALA A 161 -6.21 -1.72 14.48
C ALA A 161 -6.61 -1.15 15.84
N ALA A 162 -5.64 -0.95 16.74
CA ALA A 162 -5.86 -0.30 18.03
C ALA A 162 -6.28 1.18 17.85
N LEU A 163 -5.61 1.92 16.96
CA LEU A 163 -5.92 3.31 16.63
C LEU A 163 -7.37 3.50 16.16
N ASN A 164 -7.94 2.50 15.48
CA ASN A 164 -9.31 2.50 14.99
C ASN A 164 -10.31 1.81 15.95
N GLY A 165 -9.87 1.36 17.14
CA GLY A 165 -10.75 0.72 18.13
C GLY A 165 -11.27 -0.65 17.72
N VAL A 166 -10.60 -1.35 16.80
CA VAL A 166 -11.06 -2.65 16.24
C VAL A 166 -10.21 -3.85 16.62
N SER A 167 -9.30 -3.71 17.60
CA SER A 167 -8.38 -4.77 18.03
C SER A 167 -9.07 -6.10 18.38
N GLY A 168 -10.28 -6.07 18.93
CA GLY A 168 -11.03 -7.27 19.28
C GLY A 168 -11.57 -8.07 18.08
N ARG A 169 -11.51 -7.50 16.88
CA ARG A 169 -11.96 -8.13 15.62
C ARG A 169 -10.82 -8.30 14.62
N TRP A 170 -9.59 -7.96 15.00
CA TRP A 170 -8.40 -8.02 14.17
C TRP A 170 -7.36 -8.95 14.79
N GLU A 171 -6.88 -9.90 14.02
CA GLU A 171 -5.78 -10.82 14.36
C GLU A 171 -4.68 -10.68 13.32
N GLY A 172 -3.42 -10.71 13.72
CA GLY A 172 -2.29 -10.59 12.81
C GLY A 172 -1.21 -11.61 13.06
N GLU A 173 -0.74 -12.24 12.00
CA GLU A 173 0.30 -13.26 12.01
C GLU A 173 1.47 -12.86 11.10
N ALA A 174 2.71 -12.99 11.62
CA ALA A 174 3.94 -12.76 10.85
C ALA A 174 4.44 -14.09 10.29
N GLU A 175 3.98 -14.45 9.09
CA GLU A 175 4.28 -15.72 8.43
C GLU A 175 4.32 -15.55 6.90
N ASP A 176 5.05 -16.43 6.20
CA ASP A 176 4.97 -16.55 4.75
C ASP A 176 3.54 -16.95 4.34
N LEU A 177 2.91 -16.16 3.46
CA LEU A 177 1.52 -16.35 3.12
C LEU A 177 1.26 -17.68 2.38
N PHE A 178 2.21 -18.18 1.58
CA PHE A 178 2.06 -19.49 0.94
C PHE A 178 2.00 -20.61 1.98
N GLN A 179 2.81 -20.50 3.05
CA GLN A 179 2.78 -21.48 4.14
C GLN A 179 1.50 -21.33 4.96
N ALA A 180 1.13 -20.11 5.33
CA ALA A 180 -0.09 -19.81 6.08
C ALA A 180 -1.36 -20.34 5.38
N LEU A 181 -1.49 -20.13 4.06
CA LEU A 181 -2.63 -20.63 3.29
C LEU A 181 -2.68 -22.18 3.26
N ARG A 182 -1.52 -22.86 3.21
CA ARG A 182 -1.48 -24.32 3.36
C ARG A 182 -2.01 -24.75 4.71
N ASN A 183 -1.49 -24.14 5.77
CA ASN A 183 -1.90 -24.44 7.14
C ASN A 183 -3.40 -24.22 7.35
N LEU A 184 -3.92 -23.07 6.89
CA LEU A 184 -5.34 -22.71 6.99
C LEU A 184 -6.23 -23.71 6.24
N ARG A 185 -5.83 -24.13 5.03
CA ARG A 185 -6.52 -25.15 4.26
C ARG A 185 -6.56 -26.48 4.98
N ASP A 186 -5.41 -26.92 5.52
CA ASP A 186 -5.25 -28.23 6.14
C ASP A 186 -6.01 -28.35 7.46
N VAL A 187 -6.16 -27.26 8.22
CA VAL A 187 -7.04 -27.20 9.41
C VAL A 187 -8.49 -26.89 9.07
N GLY A 188 -8.83 -26.71 7.79
CA GLY A 188 -10.21 -26.45 7.37
C GLY A 188 -10.73 -25.03 7.65
N ARG A 189 -9.87 -24.07 8.02
CA ARG A 189 -10.28 -22.68 8.23
C ARG A 189 -10.67 -22.03 6.90
N ARG A 190 -11.83 -21.36 6.87
CA ARG A 190 -12.40 -20.75 5.66
C ARG A 190 -12.79 -19.30 5.92
N PHE A 191 -12.83 -18.50 4.83
CA PHE A 191 -13.14 -17.07 4.86
C PHE A 191 -14.20 -16.73 3.81
N ASP A 192 -15.03 -15.74 4.09
CA ASP A 192 -16.04 -15.25 3.15
C ASP A 192 -15.44 -14.27 2.14
N LEU A 193 -14.32 -13.63 2.49
CA LEU A 193 -13.58 -12.73 1.63
C LEU A 193 -12.07 -12.95 1.85
N VAL A 194 -11.36 -13.25 0.79
CA VAL A 194 -9.89 -13.35 0.76
C VAL A 194 -9.34 -12.22 -0.08
N ILE A 195 -8.37 -11.48 0.46
CA ILE A 195 -7.71 -10.36 -0.20
C ILE A 195 -6.24 -10.75 -0.39
N LEU A 196 -5.73 -10.62 -1.62
CA LEU A 196 -4.34 -10.89 -1.97
C LEU A 196 -3.77 -9.68 -2.73
N ASP A 197 -2.93 -8.90 -2.06
CA ASP A 197 -2.21 -7.76 -2.64
C ASP A 197 -0.69 -8.00 -2.58
N PRO A 198 -0.17 -8.99 -3.35
CA PRO A 198 1.20 -9.41 -3.27
C PRO A 198 2.17 -8.34 -3.80
N PRO A 199 3.42 -8.33 -3.31
CA PRO A 199 4.47 -7.56 -3.95
C PRO A 199 4.72 -8.05 -5.38
N SER A 200 5.43 -7.26 -6.19
CA SER A 200 5.79 -7.69 -7.54
C SER A 200 6.63 -8.98 -7.51
N PHE A 201 6.11 -10.04 -8.09
CA PHE A 201 6.85 -11.29 -8.28
C PHE A 201 7.81 -11.23 -9.46
N ALA A 202 7.64 -10.29 -10.41
CA ALA A 202 8.55 -10.08 -11.53
C ALA A 202 9.48 -8.91 -11.25
N ARG A 203 10.79 -9.18 -11.10
CA ARG A 203 11.83 -8.14 -10.94
C ARG A 203 12.60 -7.88 -12.23
N SER A 204 12.48 -8.75 -13.23
CA SER A 204 13.10 -8.63 -14.55
C SER A 204 12.21 -9.27 -15.62
N ARG A 205 12.55 -9.01 -16.89
CA ARG A 205 11.80 -9.59 -18.02
C ARG A 205 11.94 -11.12 -18.07
N GLU A 206 13.08 -11.65 -17.69
CA GLU A 206 13.37 -13.11 -17.64
C GLU A 206 12.55 -13.79 -16.53
N GLY A 207 12.22 -13.09 -15.46
CA GLY A 207 11.44 -13.60 -14.32
C GLY A 207 9.92 -13.68 -14.55
N ARG A 208 9.40 -13.25 -15.73
CA ARG A 208 7.94 -13.16 -15.99
C ARG A 208 7.20 -14.47 -15.82
N GLU A 209 7.70 -15.56 -16.40
CA GLU A 209 7.03 -16.86 -16.30
C GLU A 209 6.98 -17.37 -14.86
N GLY A 210 8.06 -17.17 -14.11
CA GLY A 210 8.10 -17.49 -12.68
C GLY A 210 7.09 -16.67 -11.90
N ALA A 211 6.96 -15.39 -12.22
CA ALA A 211 5.97 -14.50 -11.60
C ALA A 211 4.53 -14.91 -11.91
N LEU A 212 4.22 -15.27 -13.17
CA LEU A 212 2.90 -15.77 -13.54
C LEU A 212 2.55 -17.06 -12.79
N ARG A 213 3.50 -17.99 -12.63
CA ARG A 213 3.31 -19.17 -11.77
C ARG A 213 3.04 -18.77 -10.33
N GLY A 214 3.82 -17.84 -9.76
CA GLY A 214 3.61 -17.35 -8.40
C GLY A 214 2.23 -16.73 -8.20
N TYR A 215 1.74 -15.91 -9.15
CA TYR A 215 0.38 -15.36 -9.12
C TYR A 215 -0.69 -16.44 -9.22
N ARG A 216 -0.52 -17.43 -10.11
CA ARG A 216 -1.44 -18.57 -10.22
C ARG A 216 -1.51 -19.35 -8.90
N ASP A 217 -0.36 -19.70 -8.35
CA ASP A 217 -0.26 -20.51 -7.14
C ASP A 217 -0.89 -19.81 -5.94
N ILE A 218 -0.57 -18.53 -5.70
CA ILE A 218 -1.12 -17.80 -4.55
C ILE A 218 -2.65 -17.62 -4.66
N ASN A 219 -3.16 -17.35 -5.86
CA ASN A 219 -4.59 -17.20 -6.09
C ASN A 219 -5.33 -18.53 -5.94
N ARG A 220 -4.79 -19.65 -6.47
CA ARG A 220 -5.33 -21.00 -6.29
C ARG A 220 -5.39 -21.38 -4.81
N MET A 221 -4.34 -21.05 -4.05
CA MET A 221 -4.33 -21.28 -2.61
C MET A 221 -5.34 -20.39 -1.88
N GLY A 222 -5.47 -19.12 -2.25
CA GLY A 222 -6.52 -18.23 -1.72
C GLY A 222 -7.93 -18.78 -1.98
N LEU A 223 -8.20 -19.28 -3.18
CA LEU A 223 -9.47 -19.93 -3.50
C LEU A 223 -9.74 -21.16 -2.62
N SER A 224 -8.70 -21.93 -2.26
CA SER A 224 -8.85 -23.14 -1.46
C SER A 224 -9.25 -22.88 0.00
N VAL A 225 -9.17 -21.66 0.49
CA VAL A 225 -9.57 -21.23 1.84
C VAL A 225 -10.85 -20.37 1.83
N LEU A 226 -11.52 -20.23 0.68
CA LEU A 226 -12.82 -19.56 0.62
C LEU A 226 -13.97 -20.49 1.07
N THR A 227 -14.98 -19.88 1.67
CA THR A 227 -16.29 -20.53 1.82
C THR A 227 -16.98 -20.68 0.44
N PRO A 228 -17.89 -21.65 0.25
CA PRO A 228 -18.71 -21.69 -0.96
C PRO A 228 -19.45 -20.35 -1.17
N GLY A 229 -19.28 -19.74 -2.36
CA GLY A 229 -19.82 -18.41 -2.66
C GLY A 229 -19.02 -17.24 -2.09
N GLY A 230 -17.87 -17.49 -1.48
CA GLY A 230 -16.96 -16.47 -1.00
C GLY A 230 -16.30 -15.67 -2.15
N LEU A 231 -15.69 -14.56 -1.82
CA LEU A 231 -15.08 -13.61 -2.77
C LEU A 231 -13.56 -13.62 -2.66
N LEU A 232 -12.87 -13.61 -3.79
CA LEU A 232 -11.44 -13.36 -3.88
C LEU A 232 -11.20 -11.98 -4.49
N ALA A 233 -10.56 -11.09 -3.74
CA ALA A 233 -10.01 -9.83 -4.25
C ALA A 233 -8.51 -10.00 -4.44
N THR A 234 -8.02 -9.86 -5.66
CA THR A 234 -6.59 -10.03 -5.95
C THR A 234 -6.08 -8.89 -6.81
N SER A 235 -4.84 -8.51 -6.60
CA SER A 235 -4.18 -7.43 -7.34
C SER A 235 -2.77 -7.84 -7.82
N SER A 236 -2.20 -7.01 -8.67
CA SER A 236 -0.81 -7.12 -9.12
C SER A 236 -0.24 -5.74 -9.33
N CYS A 237 0.92 -5.46 -8.75
CA CYS A 237 1.66 -4.22 -8.95
C CYS A 237 2.77 -4.35 -10.00
N THR A 238 2.86 -5.48 -10.73
CA THR A 238 3.92 -5.69 -11.73
C THR A 238 3.60 -4.99 -13.06
N GLN A 239 4.53 -4.17 -13.53
CA GLN A 239 4.46 -3.54 -14.86
C GLN A 239 4.97 -4.47 -15.98
N LEU A 240 5.66 -5.54 -15.62
CA LEU A 240 6.28 -6.48 -16.58
C LEU A 240 5.30 -7.50 -17.16
N ILE A 241 4.10 -7.63 -16.61
CA ILE A 241 3.05 -8.54 -17.05
C ILE A 241 1.83 -7.72 -17.43
N ASP A 242 1.39 -7.82 -18.69
CA ASP A 242 0.17 -7.16 -19.13
C ASP A 242 -1.08 -7.77 -18.46
N VAL A 243 -2.13 -6.96 -18.38
CA VAL A 243 -3.40 -7.33 -17.70
C VAL A 243 -4.05 -8.57 -18.33
N ALA A 244 -3.91 -8.77 -19.65
CA ALA A 244 -4.50 -9.91 -20.34
C ALA A 244 -3.83 -11.22 -19.89
N LYS A 245 -2.50 -11.28 -19.89
CA LYS A 245 -1.73 -12.42 -19.43
C LYS A 245 -1.92 -12.72 -17.95
N TRP A 246 -2.01 -11.67 -17.13
CA TRP A 246 -2.31 -11.83 -15.70
C TRP A 246 -3.70 -12.45 -15.49
N LYS A 247 -4.73 -11.95 -16.20
CA LYS A 247 -6.09 -12.52 -16.15
C LYS A 247 -6.14 -13.96 -16.66
N GLU A 248 -5.36 -14.31 -17.69
CA GLU A 248 -5.25 -15.68 -18.18
C GLU A 248 -4.67 -16.60 -17.11
N ALA A 249 -3.57 -16.18 -16.45
CA ALA A 249 -2.97 -16.94 -15.36
C ALA A 249 -3.89 -17.16 -14.14
N LEU A 250 -4.96 -16.35 -13.99
CA LEU A 250 -5.96 -16.53 -12.93
C LEU A 250 -7.11 -17.48 -13.33
N ARG A 251 -7.28 -17.81 -14.63
CA ARG A 251 -8.34 -18.71 -15.12
C ARG A 251 -7.94 -20.17 -15.10
N ASP A 252 -6.63 -20.43 -15.19
CA ASP A 252 -6.01 -21.78 -15.16
C ASP A 252 -5.79 -22.28 -13.72
#